data_7de4824b215181c924ce78af5f764f15
#
_entry.id   7de4824b215181c924ce78af5f764f15
#
_cell.length_a   1.000
_cell.length_b   1.000
_cell.length_c   1.000
_cell.angle_alpha   90.00
_cell.angle_beta   90.00
_cell.angle_gamma   90.00
#
_symmetry.space_group_name_H-M   'P 1'
#
loop_
_entity.id
_entity.type
_entity.pdbx_description
1 polymer ?
#
loop_
_entity_poly.entity_id
_entity_poly.type
_entity_poly.pdbx_seq_one_letter_code
_entity_poly.pdbx_strand_id
1 'polypeptide(L)'
;IYAETHANTTINGTPPYLVDNRARHANNQKYIIIGNRFDIDIFKDLVLTVDYSYKYRGRLNKVRNHNLHYSNKQGEEKTIVTGNFKDYYRENHYEDNEHNLNVYGTYTHTWNKAHNFTALAGYQYRGARNTYLSLQQLALLSENLSSFANATGDITRSQTISEWRNSGFFGRVNYDYKSRYLLEVSARYDGTSRFRSDHRWVFVPSASAGWRISEENFWEPIRDVVDNTKIRLSYGKLGNQNTGDTYAYLEEIVTGQTLNYTLDGTSKLQYSKPSDPKTSYLTWETIATWNIGLDMSFLNNRLTFTGDYFIRNTEGMLADSYELPGVFGAKTPDENCADLRTNGWELYLGWNDSFALMGKRFNYTVSATLGDNKTVFTKFNNPEKNLSNHYEGKVLGEIWGYRVDGLFASDEEAAEYTSKINQDAVNERILTDKVDPYY
;
A
#
# COMPACT_ATOMS: atom_id res chain seq x y z
N ILE A 1 36.47 6.40 19.83
CA ILE A 1 36.29 5.73 18.55
C ILE A 1 36.77 6.71 17.50
N TYR A 2 37.83 6.37 16.78
CA TYR A 2 38.38 7.23 15.72
C TYR A 2 37.69 6.87 14.41
N ALA A 3 37.03 7.86 13.82
CA ALA A 3 36.59 7.75 12.43
C ALA A 3 37.65 8.47 11.58
N GLU A 4 38.32 7.75 10.70
CA GLU A 4 39.12 8.38 9.66
C GLU A 4 38.14 9.04 8.67
N THR A 5 38.09 10.36 8.74
CA THR A 5 37.34 11.16 7.76
C THR A 5 38.37 11.82 6.85
N HIS A 6 38.24 11.63 5.54
CA HIS A 6 38.85 12.53 4.59
C HIS A 6 38.35 13.96 4.85
N ALA A 7 39.24 14.92 4.84
CA ALA A 7 38.94 16.33 5.09
C ALA A 7 37.73 16.76 4.24
N ASN A 8 36.62 17.10 4.88
CA ASN A 8 35.33 17.56 4.34
C ASN A 8 34.21 16.52 4.20
N THR A 9 34.34 15.28 4.65
CA THR A 9 33.20 14.35 4.68
C THR A 9 32.59 14.25 6.07
N THR A 10 31.31 14.57 6.18
CA THR A 10 30.55 14.36 7.39
C THR A 10 29.98 12.94 7.38
N ILE A 11 30.29 12.14 8.39
CA ILE A 11 29.78 10.78 8.51
C ILE A 11 28.34 10.84 8.99
N ASN A 12 27.37 10.47 8.13
CA ASN A 12 25.99 10.31 8.51
C ASN A 12 25.70 8.84 8.88
N GLY A 13 25.12 8.61 10.08
CA GLY A 13 24.55 7.32 10.45
C GLY A 13 25.55 6.23 10.82
N THR A 14 26.74 6.59 11.30
CA THR A 14 27.74 5.62 11.74
C THR A 14 27.44 5.02 13.13
N PRO A 15 27.91 3.78 13.42
CA PRO A 15 27.77 3.16 14.73
C PRO A 15 28.16 4.04 15.95
N PRO A 16 29.22 4.87 15.90
CA PRO A 16 29.56 5.80 16.99
C PRO A 16 28.42 6.75 17.37
N TYR A 17 27.64 7.23 16.39
CA TYR A 17 26.46 8.05 16.63
C TYR A 17 25.40 7.32 17.47
N LEU A 18 25.20 6.02 17.23
CA LEU A 18 24.25 5.20 17.98
C LEU A 18 24.70 4.91 19.40
N VAL A 19 26.00 4.86 19.65
CA VAL A 19 26.57 4.56 20.99
C VAL A 19 26.64 5.80 21.88
N ASP A 20 27.10 6.93 21.36
CA ASP A 20 27.27 8.17 22.10
C ASP A 20 26.03 9.08 22.06
N ASN A 21 25.14 8.88 21.10
CA ASN A 21 23.95 9.71 21.01
C ASN A 21 22.90 9.28 22.03
N ARG A 22 22.72 10.10 23.04
CA ARG A 22 21.66 9.95 24.07
C ARG A 22 20.27 10.30 23.52
N ALA A 23 20.07 10.36 22.20
CA ALA A 23 18.78 10.59 21.58
C ALA A 23 17.76 9.54 22.06
N ARG A 24 16.61 10.01 22.49
CA ARG A 24 15.55 9.17 23.01
C ARG A 24 14.28 9.35 22.19
N HIS A 25 13.73 8.24 21.73
CA HIS A 25 12.41 8.18 21.14
C HIS A 25 11.48 7.39 22.06
N ALA A 26 10.42 8.03 22.54
CA ALA A 26 9.37 7.36 23.28
C ALA A 26 8.06 7.47 22.49
N ASN A 27 7.41 6.34 22.26
CA ASN A 27 6.13 6.28 21.58
C ASN A 27 5.09 5.63 22.49
N ASN A 28 4.14 6.42 22.98
CA ASN A 28 3.04 5.97 23.80
C ASN A 28 1.76 5.99 22.97
N GLN A 29 1.10 4.83 22.85
CA GLN A 29 -0.15 4.72 22.12
C GLN A 29 -1.27 4.26 23.05
N LYS A 30 -2.40 4.94 22.97
CA LYS A 30 -3.66 4.57 23.61
C LYS A 30 -4.65 4.20 22.52
N TYR A 31 -5.39 3.14 22.75
CA TYR A 31 -6.34 2.61 21.80
C TYR A 31 -7.60 2.18 22.49
N ILE A 32 -8.75 2.70 22.05
CA ILE A 32 -10.07 2.38 22.58
C ILE A 32 -10.97 2.05 21.41
N ILE A 33 -11.62 0.89 21.46
CA ILE A 33 -12.72 0.55 20.56
C ILE A 33 -13.94 0.27 21.42
N ILE A 34 -15.05 0.93 21.10
CA ILE A 34 -16.35 0.66 21.68
C ILE A 34 -17.26 0.21 20.53
N GLY A 35 -17.76 -1.01 20.60
CA GLY A 35 -18.71 -1.56 19.63
C GLY A 35 -20.01 -1.95 20.29
N ASN A 36 -21.11 -1.63 19.64
CA ASN A 36 -22.47 -2.01 20.06
C ASN A 36 -23.16 -2.65 18.86
N ARG A 37 -23.71 -3.82 19.05
CA ARG A 37 -24.50 -4.51 18.05
C ARG A 37 -25.86 -4.86 18.63
N PHE A 38 -26.89 -4.56 17.87
CA PHE A 38 -28.27 -4.89 18.17
C PHE A 38 -28.81 -5.74 17.02
N ASP A 39 -29.24 -6.94 17.34
CA ASP A 39 -29.95 -7.82 16.41
C ASP A 39 -31.42 -7.87 16.86
N ILE A 40 -32.32 -7.46 15.98
CA ILE A 40 -33.75 -7.31 16.25
C ILE A 40 -34.51 -8.26 15.32
N ASP A 41 -35.14 -9.27 15.88
CA ASP A 41 -36.02 -10.18 15.15
C ASP A 41 -37.33 -9.44 14.78
N ILE A 42 -37.48 -9.04 13.51
CA ILE A 42 -38.67 -8.38 13.00
C ILE A 42 -39.80 -9.41 12.82
N PHE A 43 -39.45 -10.55 12.23
CA PHE A 43 -40.28 -11.76 12.18
C PHE A 43 -39.37 -12.96 11.96
N LYS A 44 -39.95 -14.18 11.98
CA LYS A 44 -39.24 -15.48 12.03
C LYS A 44 -37.98 -15.61 11.14
N ASP A 45 -38.03 -15.01 9.95
CA ASP A 45 -36.98 -15.19 8.93
C ASP A 45 -36.24 -13.89 8.62
N LEU A 46 -36.54 -12.77 9.29
CA LEU A 46 -35.95 -11.44 9.07
C LEU A 46 -35.37 -10.86 10.36
N VAL A 47 -34.09 -10.62 10.34
CA VAL A 47 -33.34 -9.95 11.40
C VAL A 47 -32.84 -8.59 10.91
N LEU A 48 -33.11 -7.53 11.66
CA LEU A 48 -32.51 -6.22 11.46
C LEU A 48 -31.30 -6.10 12.39
N THR A 49 -30.13 -5.84 11.82
CA THR A 49 -28.90 -5.60 12.57
C THR A 49 -28.51 -4.13 12.50
N VAL A 50 -28.24 -3.54 13.66
CA VAL A 50 -27.61 -2.22 13.80
C VAL A 50 -26.27 -2.41 14.52
N ASP A 51 -25.20 -2.10 13.83
CA ASP A 51 -23.84 -2.21 14.34
C ASP A 51 -23.19 -0.83 14.30
N TYR A 52 -22.76 -0.34 15.47
CA TYR A 52 -22.06 0.92 15.60
C TYR A 52 -20.75 0.71 16.34
N SER A 53 -19.65 1.22 15.77
CA SER A 53 -18.37 1.24 16.46
C SER A 53 -17.73 2.62 16.44
N TYR A 54 -17.14 2.96 17.57
CA TYR A 54 -16.29 4.12 17.74
C TYR A 54 -14.89 3.66 18.08
N LYS A 55 -13.91 4.21 17.36
CA LYS A 55 -12.50 3.93 17.55
C LYS A 55 -11.74 5.22 17.81
N TYR A 56 -11.07 5.26 18.94
CA TYR A 56 -10.14 6.31 19.31
C TYR A 56 -8.72 5.76 19.33
N ARG A 57 -7.79 6.50 18.73
CA ARG A 57 -6.35 6.22 18.84
C ARG A 57 -5.63 7.52 19.14
N GLY A 58 -5.06 7.61 20.34
CA GLY A 58 -4.14 8.67 20.75
C GLY A 58 -2.70 8.15 20.71
N ARG A 59 -1.81 8.86 20.03
CA ARG A 59 -0.38 8.53 20.02
C ARG A 59 0.43 9.78 20.34
N LEU A 60 1.29 9.65 21.35
CA LEU A 60 2.25 10.67 21.74
C LEU A 60 3.66 10.14 21.45
N ASN A 61 4.32 10.78 20.51
CA ASN A 61 5.70 10.49 20.16
C ASN A 61 6.60 11.63 20.67
N LYS A 62 7.49 11.32 21.61
CA LYS A 62 8.47 12.26 22.18
C LYS A 62 9.85 11.96 21.61
N VAL A 63 10.50 12.98 21.11
CA VAL A 63 11.84 12.89 20.54
C VAL A 63 12.76 13.86 21.25
N ARG A 64 13.81 13.35 21.90
CA ARG A 64 14.95 14.11 22.39
C ARG A 64 16.13 13.83 21.47
N ASN A 65 16.61 14.85 20.81
CA ASN A 65 17.79 14.77 19.97
C ASN A 65 18.90 15.65 20.53
N HIS A 66 20.16 15.32 20.24
CA HIS A 66 21.34 15.99 20.75
C HIS A 66 22.27 16.38 19.60
N ASN A 67 23.12 17.38 19.85
CA ASN A 67 24.27 17.63 18.99
C ASN A 67 25.19 16.42 18.99
N LEU A 68 25.80 16.14 17.83
CA LEU A 68 26.82 15.10 17.77
C LEU A 68 28.19 15.68 18.13
N HIS A 69 28.78 15.11 19.15
CA HIS A 69 30.19 15.38 19.53
C HIS A 69 31.06 14.27 18.94
N TYR A 70 32.10 14.65 18.23
CA TYR A 70 33.03 13.71 17.61
C TYR A 70 34.45 14.26 17.63
N SER A 71 35.43 13.39 17.51
CA SER A 71 36.81 13.77 17.29
C SER A 71 37.35 13.06 16.04
N ASN A 72 38.02 13.81 15.18
CA ASN A 72 38.77 13.28 14.05
C ASN A 72 40.28 13.25 14.30
N LYS A 73 40.72 13.79 15.44
CA LYS A 73 42.09 13.73 15.94
C LYS A 73 42.10 13.56 17.45
N GLN A 74 43.10 12.89 17.98
CA GLN A 74 43.25 12.74 19.42
C GLN A 74 43.43 14.11 20.10
N GLY A 75 42.58 14.40 21.08
CA GLY A 75 42.60 15.66 21.84
C GLY A 75 41.85 16.83 21.24
N GLU A 76 41.25 16.70 20.07
CA GLU A 76 40.37 17.70 19.47
C GLU A 76 38.90 17.23 19.50
N GLU A 77 38.02 18.03 20.07
CA GLU A 77 36.57 17.78 20.04
C GLU A 77 35.89 18.69 19.03
N LYS A 78 35.01 18.15 18.22
CA LYS A 78 34.16 18.88 17.27
C LYS A 78 32.71 18.55 17.51
N THR A 79 31.85 19.53 17.26
CA THR A 79 30.41 19.38 17.43
C THR A 79 29.69 19.66 16.13
N ILE A 80 28.82 18.73 15.72
CA ILE A 80 27.90 18.91 14.59
C ILE A 80 26.55 19.36 15.15
N VAL A 81 26.09 20.53 14.70
CA VAL A 81 24.85 21.18 15.16
C VAL A 81 23.80 21.34 14.04
N THR A 82 24.01 20.70 12.89
CA THR A 82 23.15 20.88 11.72
C THR A 82 22.48 19.55 11.29
N GLY A 83 21.42 19.65 10.52
CA GLY A 83 20.71 18.49 10.00
C GLY A 83 20.10 17.63 11.10
N ASN A 84 20.38 16.33 11.09
CA ASN A 84 19.88 15.35 12.06
C ASN A 84 20.55 15.46 13.44
N PHE A 85 21.56 16.31 13.58
CA PHE A 85 22.37 16.46 14.81
C PHE A 85 22.06 17.75 15.58
N LYS A 86 20.92 18.38 15.31
CA LYS A 86 20.45 19.52 16.09
C LYS A 86 19.98 19.10 17.47
N ASP A 87 20.31 19.92 18.47
CA ASP A 87 19.77 19.77 19.82
C ASP A 87 18.32 20.27 19.86
N TYR A 88 17.36 19.35 20.04
CA TYR A 88 15.95 19.68 20.15
C TYR A 88 15.15 18.71 20.99
N TYR A 89 14.04 19.20 21.51
CA TYR A 89 12.95 18.40 22.01
C TYR A 89 11.71 18.58 21.16
N ARG A 90 11.06 17.47 20.79
CA ARG A 90 9.85 17.45 19.96
C ARG A 90 8.81 16.51 20.53
N GLU A 91 7.56 16.97 20.53
CA GLU A 91 6.40 16.13 20.77
C GLU A 91 5.49 16.14 19.53
N ASN A 92 5.12 14.94 19.08
CA ASN A 92 4.14 14.74 18.06
C ASN A 92 2.90 14.09 18.68
N HIS A 93 1.79 14.79 18.64
CA HIS A 93 0.49 14.34 19.11
C HIS A 93 -0.35 13.93 17.91
N TYR A 94 -0.80 12.69 17.90
CA TYR A 94 -1.74 12.16 16.91
C TYR A 94 -3.01 11.78 17.62
N GLU A 95 -4.14 12.20 17.08
CA GLU A 95 -5.46 11.86 17.56
C GLU A 95 -6.32 11.43 16.36
N ASP A 96 -6.73 10.18 16.35
CA ASP A 96 -7.59 9.61 15.32
C ASP A 96 -8.92 9.19 15.94
N ASN A 97 -9.99 9.74 15.42
CA ASN A 97 -11.36 9.43 15.79
C ASN A 97 -12.07 8.84 14.58
N GLU A 98 -12.64 7.64 14.72
CA GLU A 98 -13.33 6.96 13.63
C GLU A 98 -14.68 6.44 14.11
N HIS A 99 -15.71 6.68 13.32
CA HIS A 99 -17.08 6.19 13.51
C HIS A 99 -17.42 5.25 12.37
N ASN A 100 -18.04 4.12 12.67
CA ASN A 100 -18.58 3.19 11.68
C ASN A 100 -19.98 2.75 12.12
N LEU A 101 -20.95 2.93 11.24
CA LEU A 101 -22.34 2.52 11.42
C LEU A 101 -22.73 1.61 10.27
N ASN A 102 -23.27 0.45 10.59
CA ASN A 102 -23.91 -0.45 9.63
C ASN A 102 -25.33 -0.71 10.07
N VAL A 103 -26.28 -0.58 9.14
CA VAL A 103 -27.69 -0.93 9.36
C VAL A 103 -28.11 -1.83 8.21
N TYR A 104 -28.51 -3.06 8.49
CA TYR A 104 -28.90 -4.01 7.45
C TYR A 104 -29.93 -5.04 7.91
N GLY A 105 -30.81 -5.42 6.99
CA GLY A 105 -31.74 -6.53 7.17
C GLY A 105 -31.19 -7.79 6.53
N THR A 106 -31.34 -8.92 7.20
CA THR A 106 -31.01 -10.25 6.68
C THR A 106 -32.25 -11.12 6.72
N TYR A 107 -32.69 -11.58 5.55
CA TYR A 107 -33.77 -12.54 5.40
C TYR A 107 -33.20 -13.90 5.03
N THR A 108 -33.54 -14.96 5.78
CA THR A 108 -33.09 -16.33 5.52
C THR A 108 -34.29 -17.30 5.55
N HIS A 109 -34.45 -18.06 4.48
CA HIS A 109 -35.52 -19.02 4.38
C HIS A 109 -35.10 -20.29 3.66
N THR A 110 -35.61 -21.45 4.10
CA THR A 110 -35.39 -22.75 3.47
C THR A 110 -36.71 -23.37 3.03
N TRP A 111 -36.88 -23.58 1.71
CA TRP A 111 -38.04 -24.25 1.16
C TRP A 111 -37.73 -25.74 0.88
N ASN A 112 -38.68 -26.59 1.21
CA ASN A 112 -38.64 -28.03 0.90
C ASN A 112 -37.33 -28.73 1.33
N LYS A 113 -36.63 -28.19 2.31
CA LYS A 113 -35.29 -28.67 2.78
C LYS A 113 -34.25 -28.77 1.67
N ALA A 114 -34.49 -28.15 0.53
CA ALA A 114 -33.65 -28.26 -0.65
C ALA A 114 -33.18 -26.90 -1.20
N HIS A 115 -33.97 -25.84 -0.97
CA HIS A 115 -33.69 -24.51 -1.46
C HIS A 115 -33.34 -23.59 -0.27
N ASN A 116 -32.10 -23.25 -0.13
CA ASN A 116 -31.65 -22.30 0.89
C ASN A 116 -31.47 -20.95 0.25
N PHE A 117 -32.13 -19.94 0.80
CA PHE A 117 -32.08 -18.57 0.32
C PHE A 117 -31.72 -17.62 1.46
N THR A 118 -30.75 -16.74 1.21
CA THR A 118 -30.42 -15.65 2.10
C THR A 118 -30.29 -14.38 1.31
N ALA A 119 -31.01 -13.34 1.70
CA ALA A 119 -30.89 -12.00 1.14
C ALA A 119 -30.52 -11.01 2.23
N LEU A 120 -29.61 -10.11 1.94
CA LEU A 120 -29.16 -9.07 2.83
C LEU A 120 -29.14 -7.75 2.06
N ALA A 121 -29.65 -6.67 2.69
CA ALA A 121 -29.54 -5.33 2.15
C ALA A 121 -29.34 -4.31 3.29
N GLY A 122 -28.51 -3.31 3.05
CA GLY A 122 -28.20 -2.36 4.10
C GLY A 122 -27.46 -1.11 3.64
N TYR A 123 -27.14 -0.31 4.63
CA TYR A 123 -26.43 0.95 4.52
C TYR A 123 -25.26 0.97 5.49
N GLN A 124 -24.14 1.51 5.04
CA GLN A 124 -22.94 1.75 5.84
C GLN A 124 -22.57 3.23 5.80
N TYR A 125 -22.20 3.76 6.94
CA TYR A 125 -21.52 5.04 7.07
C TYR A 125 -20.22 4.85 7.84
N ARG A 126 -19.13 5.43 7.34
CA ARG A 126 -17.83 5.44 8.01
C ARG A 126 -17.19 6.81 7.86
N GLY A 127 -16.73 7.40 8.95
CA GLY A 127 -16.05 8.68 8.93
C GLY A 127 -14.93 8.73 9.94
N ALA A 128 -13.85 9.44 9.60
CA ALA A 128 -12.74 9.66 10.49
C ALA A 128 -12.27 11.11 10.45
N ARG A 129 -11.79 11.55 11.61
CA ARG A 129 -11.06 12.81 11.78
C ARG A 129 -9.71 12.50 12.42
N ASN A 130 -8.65 12.90 11.74
CA ASN A 130 -7.28 12.71 12.20
C ASN A 130 -6.68 14.09 12.47
N THR A 131 -6.13 14.28 13.65
CA THR A 131 -5.43 15.51 14.05
C THR A 131 -3.98 15.16 14.34
N TYR A 132 -3.09 15.89 13.72
CA TYR A 132 -1.66 15.83 13.97
C TYR A 132 -1.18 17.19 14.44
N LEU A 133 -0.49 17.23 15.58
CA LEU A 133 0.16 18.43 16.12
C LEU A 133 1.61 18.08 16.43
N SER A 134 2.53 18.83 15.86
CA SER A 134 3.96 18.75 16.15
C SER A 134 4.43 20.06 16.77
N LEU A 135 5.12 19.94 17.91
CA LEU A 135 5.83 21.02 18.58
C LEU A 135 7.29 20.63 18.72
N GLN A 136 8.20 21.48 18.27
CA GLN A 136 9.64 21.29 18.42
C GLN A 136 10.26 22.59 18.93
N GLN A 137 11.17 22.46 19.87
CA GLN A 137 11.98 23.59 20.37
C GLN A 137 13.45 23.20 20.42
N LEU A 138 14.29 24.13 20.01
CA LEU A 138 15.74 23.96 19.96
C LEU A 138 16.42 24.38 21.28
N ALA A 139 17.70 24.08 21.37
CA ALA A 139 18.61 24.53 22.43
C ALA A 139 18.12 24.25 23.87
N LEU A 140 18.24 23.02 24.32
CA LEU A 140 17.95 22.63 25.69
C LEU A 140 19.08 23.00 26.61
N LEU A 141 18.74 23.53 27.78
CA LEU A 141 19.70 23.92 28.83
C LEU A 141 20.38 22.72 29.49
N SER A 142 19.73 21.55 29.46
CA SER A 142 20.27 20.33 30.08
C SER A 142 20.07 19.14 29.14
N GLU A 143 21.10 18.35 28.96
CA GLU A 143 21.05 17.12 28.16
C GLU A 143 20.14 16.02 28.76
N ASN A 144 20.03 16.02 30.09
CA ASN A 144 19.30 14.98 30.81
C ASN A 144 17.79 15.26 30.98
N LEU A 145 17.35 16.50 30.71
CA LEU A 145 15.97 16.93 30.94
C LEU A 145 15.23 17.15 29.60
N SER A 146 14.31 16.24 29.25
CA SER A 146 13.51 16.28 28.04
C SER A 146 12.17 17.00 28.28
N SER A 147 12.18 18.33 28.20
CA SER A 147 10.98 19.15 28.42
C SER A 147 11.08 20.46 27.65
N PHE A 148 9.96 20.99 27.16
CA PHE A 148 9.90 22.34 26.58
C PHE A 148 10.30 23.44 27.59
N ALA A 149 10.01 23.25 28.88
CA ALA A 149 10.41 24.20 29.93
C ALA A 149 11.94 24.32 30.07
N ASN A 150 12.71 23.37 29.54
CA ASN A 150 14.17 23.34 29.55
C ASN A 150 14.76 23.79 28.20
N ALA A 151 13.98 24.33 27.26
CA ALA A 151 14.43 24.76 25.96
C ALA A 151 14.31 26.28 25.81
N THR A 152 15.31 26.89 25.17
CA THR A 152 15.43 28.36 25.03
C THR A 152 15.50 28.85 23.58
N GLY A 153 15.70 27.92 22.65
CA GLY A 153 15.81 28.25 21.23
C GLY A 153 14.46 28.36 20.50
N ASP A 154 14.52 28.46 19.20
CA ASP A 154 13.36 28.67 18.34
C ASP A 154 12.34 27.54 18.44
N ILE A 155 11.05 27.93 18.39
CA ILE A 155 9.92 27.04 18.38
C ILE A 155 9.44 26.83 16.95
N THR A 156 9.34 25.57 16.54
CA THR A 156 8.66 25.17 15.30
C THR A 156 7.38 24.43 15.66
N ARG A 157 6.28 24.76 14.99
CA ARG A 157 4.98 24.13 15.17
C ARG A 157 4.36 23.78 13.83
N SER A 158 3.66 22.66 13.79
CA SER A 158 2.88 22.25 12.64
C SER A 158 1.61 21.55 13.10
N GLN A 159 0.48 21.86 12.48
CA GLN A 159 -0.79 21.19 12.71
C GLN A 159 -1.39 20.78 11.38
N THR A 160 -1.91 19.55 11.31
CA THR A 160 -2.68 19.04 10.18
C THR A 160 -3.95 18.40 10.71
N ILE A 161 -5.06 18.72 10.10
CA ILE A 161 -6.37 18.09 10.36
C ILE A 161 -6.84 17.51 9.04
N SER A 162 -7.15 16.24 9.02
CA SER A 162 -7.74 15.57 7.85
C SER A 162 -9.02 14.85 8.25
N GLU A 163 -10.05 14.98 7.41
CA GLU A 163 -11.35 14.34 7.61
C GLU A 163 -11.72 13.62 6.32
N TRP A 164 -12.34 12.45 6.47
CA TRP A 164 -12.96 11.76 5.34
C TRP A 164 -14.23 11.06 5.77
N ARG A 165 -15.14 10.86 4.85
CA ARG A 165 -16.42 10.18 5.05
C ARG A 165 -16.72 9.30 3.86
N ASN A 166 -17.16 8.09 4.16
CA ASN A 166 -17.65 7.12 3.18
C ASN A 166 -19.08 6.76 3.55
N SER A 167 -19.88 6.53 2.52
CA SER A 167 -21.28 6.13 2.66
C SER A 167 -21.57 5.15 1.53
N GLY A 168 -22.28 4.06 1.83
CA GLY A 168 -22.55 3.05 0.82
C GLY A 168 -23.81 2.25 1.10
N PHE A 169 -24.50 1.89 0.03
CA PHE A 169 -25.57 0.91 0.04
C PHE A 169 -25.02 -0.42 -0.44
N PHE A 170 -25.44 -1.50 0.19
CA PHE A 170 -24.98 -2.84 -0.19
C PHE A 170 -26.12 -3.85 -0.13
N GLY A 171 -26.01 -4.86 -0.97
CA GLY A 171 -26.91 -5.99 -0.98
C GLY A 171 -26.21 -7.25 -1.42
N ARG A 172 -26.72 -8.39 -0.96
CA ARG A 172 -26.23 -9.72 -1.31
C ARG A 172 -27.40 -10.71 -1.30
N VAL A 173 -27.40 -11.59 -2.28
CA VAL A 173 -28.30 -12.72 -2.36
C VAL A 173 -27.47 -13.98 -2.52
N ASN A 174 -27.70 -14.94 -1.63
CA ASN A 174 -27.15 -16.28 -1.70
C ASN A 174 -28.29 -17.27 -1.97
N TYR A 175 -28.06 -18.16 -2.90
CA TYR A 175 -28.98 -19.24 -3.19
C TYR A 175 -28.25 -20.56 -3.32
N ASP A 176 -28.74 -21.55 -2.66
CA ASP A 176 -28.22 -22.91 -2.66
C ASP A 176 -29.33 -23.88 -2.97
N TYR A 177 -29.11 -24.78 -3.93
CA TYR A 177 -30.02 -25.87 -4.22
C TYR A 177 -29.37 -27.21 -3.88
N LYS A 178 -29.91 -27.87 -2.84
CA LYS A 178 -29.42 -29.18 -2.32
C LYS A 178 -27.93 -29.22 -2.02
N SER A 179 -27.33 -28.09 -1.64
CA SER A 179 -25.87 -27.94 -1.47
C SER A 179 -25.05 -28.34 -2.69
N ARG A 180 -25.67 -28.41 -3.86
CA ARG A 180 -25.10 -28.87 -5.13
C ARG A 180 -24.79 -27.71 -6.06
N TYR A 181 -25.75 -26.83 -6.23
CA TYR A 181 -25.63 -25.60 -7.03
C TYR A 181 -25.66 -24.39 -6.12
N LEU A 182 -24.59 -23.62 -6.13
CA LEU A 182 -24.38 -22.49 -5.26
C LEU A 182 -24.31 -21.23 -6.11
N LEU A 183 -25.05 -20.20 -5.75
CA LEU A 183 -25.05 -18.90 -6.41
C LEU A 183 -24.98 -17.79 -5.36
N GLU A 184 -24.07 -16.85 -5.56
CA GLU A 184 -24.03 -15.60 -4.81
C GLU A 184 -23.98 -14.42 -5.79
N VAL A 185 -24.79 -13.41 -5.53
CA VAL A 185 -24.72 -12.12 -6.24
C VAL A 185 -24.69 -11.04 -5.17
N SER A 186 -23.77 -10.12 -5.27
CA SER A 186 -23.67 -8.96 -4.39
C SER A 186 -23.38 -7.69 -5.18
N ALA A 187 -23.79 -6.58 -4.63
CA ALA A 187 -23.51 -5.26 -5.20
C ALA A 187 -23.34 -4.24 -4.09
N ARG A 188 -22.47 -3.26 -4.33
CA ARG A 188 -22.32 -2.08 -3.49
C ARG A 188 -22.35 -0.81 -4.34
N TYR A 189 -22.92 0.23 -3.79
CA TYR A 189 -22.89 1.58 -4.35
C TYR A 189 -22.26 2.49 -3.32
N ASP A 190 -20.98 2.76 -3.46
CA ASP A 190 -20.16 3.43 -2.46
C ASP A 190 -19.78 4.85 -2.90
N GLY A 191 -19.89 5.79 -1.98
CA GLY A 191 -19.52 7.19 -2.15
C GLY A 191 -18.48 7.62 -1.12
N THR A 192 -17.52 8.47 -1.55
CA THR A 192 -16.46 9.00 -0.68
C THR A 192 -16.34 10.51 -0.78
N SER A 193 -15.98 11.16 0.33
CA SER A 193 -15.68 12.61 0.34
C SER A 193 -14.33 12.96 -0.32
N ARG A 194 -13.51 11.97 -0.67
CA ARG A 194 -12.19 12.16 -1.28
C ARG A 194 -12.25 12.68 -2.71
N PHE A 195 -13.40 12.50 -3.37
CA PHE A 195 -13.64 12.94 -4.74
C PHE A 195 -14.71 14.04 -4.79
N ARG A 196 -14.64 14.82 -5.84
CA ARG A 196 -15.65 15.85 -6.13
C ARG A 196 -17.04 15.23 -6.25
N SER A 197 -18.10 15.99 -6.01
CA SER A 197 -19.48 15.51 -5.88
C SER A 197 -20.00 14.72 -7.09
N ASP A 198 -19.57 15.08 -8.29
CA ASP A 198 -19.93 14.47 -9.58
C ASP A 198 -19.16 13.16 -9.89
N HIS A 199 -18.02 12.90 -9.21
CA HIS A 199 -17.18 11.72 -9.40
C HIS A 199 -17.06 10.84 -8.15
N ARG A 200 -17.89 11.11 -7.15
CA ARG A 200 -17.80 10.53 -5.80
C ARG A 200 -18.24 9.09 -5.69
N TRP A 201 -19.19 8.66 -6.54
CA TRP A 201 -19.87 7.38 -6.40
C TRP A 201 -19.38 6.34 -7.39
N VAL A 202 -19.29 5.08 -6.90
CA VAL A 202 -18.91 3.91 -7.70
C VAL A 202 -19.87 2.77 -7.47
N PHE A 203 -20.20 2.02 -8.54
CA PHE A 203 -20.97 0.78 -8.47
C PHE A 203 -20.02 -0.41 -8.63
N VAL A 204 -20.04 -1.33 -7.67
CA VAL A 204 -19.13 -2.48 -7.58
C VAL A 204 -19.93 -3.78 -7.41
N PRO A 205 -20.31 -4.41 -8.51
CA PRO A 205 -21.00 -5.70 -8.50
C PRO A 205 -20.03 -6.87 -8.35
N SER A 206 -20.53 -7.98 -7.79
CA SER A 206 -19.83 -9.26 -7.71
C SER A 206 -20.83 -10.40 -7.87
N ALA A 207 -20.40 -11.48 -8.51
CA ALA A 207 -21.19 -12.70 -8.63
C ALA A 207 -20.27 -13.92 -8.54
N SER A 208 -20.75 -15.00 -7.93
CA SER A 208 -20.07 -16.28 -7.94
C SER A 208 -21.04 -17.43 -8.12
N ALA A 209 -20.60 -18.47 -8.82
CA ALA A 209 -21.33 -19.71 -8.98
C ALA A 209 -20.42 -20.89 -8.61
N GLY A 210 -21.00 -21.88 -7.95
CA GLY A 210 -20.32 -23.11 -7.59
C GLY A 210 -21.16 -24.33 -7.94
N TRP A 211 -20.53 -25.32 -8.53
CA TRP A 211 -21.15 -26.60 -8.79
C TRP A 211 -20.36 -27.72 -8.10
N ARG A 212 -21.00 -28.38 -7.15
CA ARG A 212 -20.44 -29.55 -6.48
C ARG A 212 -20.80 -30.79 -7.30
N ILE A 213 -19.93 -31.09 -8.28
CA ILE A 213 -20.11 -32.22 -9.20
C ILE A 213 -20.17 -33.53 -8.44
N SER A 214 -19.41 -33.66 -7.36
CA SER A 214 -19.40 -34.85 -6.51
C SER A 214 -20.75 -35.18 -5.86
N GLU A 215 -21.69 -34.25 -5.81
CA GLU A 215 -23.05 -34.47 -5.30
C GLU A 215 -24.03 -34.95 -6.38
N GLU A 216 -23.57 -35.11 -7.63
CA GLU A 216 -24.38 -35.64 -8.70
C GLU A 216 -24.43 -37.17 -8.67
N ASN A 217 -25.56 -37.76 -9.11
CA ASN A 217 -25.75 -39.19 -9.08
C ASN A 217 -24.76 -39.97 -9.98
N PHE A 218 -24.32 -39.36 -11.07
CA PHE A 218 -23.33 -39.96 -11.96
C PHE A 218 -21.92 -40.03 -11.36
N TRP A 219 -21.64 -39.34 -10.24
CA TRP A 219 -20.36 -39.34 -9.57
C TRP A 219 -20.18 -40.55 -8.62
N GLU A 220 -21.26 -41.20 -8.25
CA GLU A 220 -21.28 -42.27 -7.25
C GLU A 220 -20.25 -43.39 -7.49
N PRO A 221 -20.00 -43.83 -8.75
CA PRO A 221 -19.04 -44.92 -9.00
C PRO A 221 -17.57 -44.59 -8.67
N ILE A 222 -17.23 -43.28 -8.61
CA ILE A 222 -15.85 -42.82 -8.36
C ILE A 222 -15.70 -42.13 -7.00
N ARG A 223 -16.76 -42.02 -6.22
CA ARG A 223 -16.79 -41.32 -4.93
C ARG A 223 -15.83 -41.89 -3.91
N ASP A 224 -15.58 -43.22 -3.93
CA ASP A 224 -14.63 -43.86 -3.03
C ASP A 224 -13.17 -43.41 -3.24
N VAL A 225 -12.85 -42.88 -4.40
CA VAL A 225 -11.52 -42.37 -4.74
C VAL A 225 -11.50 -40.84 -4.75
N VAL A 226 -12.55 -40.21 -5.29
CA VAL A 226 -12.69 -38.74 -5.41
C VAL A 226 -13.87 -38.32 -4.54
N ASP A 227 -13.59 -37.95 -3.31
CA ASP A 227 -14.60 -37.67 -2.28
C ASP A 227 -15.40 -36.41 -2.58
N ASN A 228 -14.73 -35.35 -3.04
CA ASN A 228 -15.37 -34.09 -3.35
C ASN A 228 -14.75 -33.45 -4.59
N THR A 229 -15.60 -32.89 -5.44
CA THR A 229 -15.17 -32.07 -6.58
C THR A 229 -16.14 -30.90 -6.74
N LYS A 230 -15.59 -29.69 -6.76
CA LYS A 230 -16.34 -28.45 -6.92
C LYS A 230 -15.66 -27.56 -7.95
N ILE A 231 -16.41 -27.11 -8.94
CA ILE A 231 -16.00 -26.05 -9.86
C ILE A 231 -16.54 -24.72 -9.32
N ARG A 232 -15.71 -23.68 -9.38
CA ARG A 232 -16.05 -22.31 -8.99
C ARG A 232 -15.81 -21.36 -10.16
N LEU A 233 -16.73 -20.43 -10.34
CA LEU A 233 -16.59 -19.29 -11.24
C LEU A 233 -16.94 -18.04 -10.45
N SER A 234 -16.13 -17.02 -10.49
CA SER A 234 -16.45 -15.75 -9.86
C SER A 234 -16.02 -14.56 -10.70
N TYR A 235 -16.78 -13.51 -10.57
CA TYR A 235 -16.50 -12.17 -11.04
C TYR A 235 -16.70 -11.20 -9.89
N GLY A 236 -15.75 -10.31 -9.65
CA GLY A 236 -15.89 -9.27 -8.63
C GLY A 236 -15.24 -7.99 -9.08
N LYS A 237 -15.92 -6.86 -8.81
CA LYS A 237 -15.37 -5.53 -8.98
C LYS A 237 -15.17 -4.90 -7.63
N LEU A 238 -14.05 -4.17 -7.44
CA LEU A 238 -13.71 -3.40 -6.25
C LEU A 238 -13.39 -1.96 -6.65
N GLY A 239 -13.67 -1.02 -5.75
CA GLY A 239 -13.26 0.37 -5.91
C GLY A 239 -12.13 0.72 -4.93
N ASN A 240 -11.07 1.33 -5.43
CA ASN A 240 -10.00 1.91 -4.64
C ASN A 240 -10.11 3.44 -4.66
N GLN A 241 -10.11 4.05 -3.48
CA GLN A 241 -10.23 5.50 -3.28
C GLN A 241 -8.95 6.15 -2.74
N ASN A 242 -7.83 5.43 -2.75
CA ASN A 242 -6.58 5.94 -2.21
C ASN A 242 -5.92 6.92 -3.18
N THR A 243 -6.01 8.20 -2.85
CA THR A 243 -5.43 9.31 -3.63
C THR A 243 -4.19 9.91 -2.96
N GLY A 244 -3.68 9.28 -1.89
CA GLY A 244 -2.62 9.89 -1.07
C GLY A 244 -3.13 11.03 -0.19
N ASP A 245 -3.88 11.95 -0.75
CA ASP A 245 -4.49 13.11 -0.10
C ASP A 245 -5.99 12.91 0.16
N THR A 246 -6.52 13.57 1.21
CA THR A 246 -7.95 13.46 1.57
C THR A 246 -8.84 14.25 0.61
N TYR A 247 -8.33 15.35 0.03
CA TYR A 247 -9.03 16.25 -0.90
C TYR A 247 -8.12 16.60 -2.07
N ALA A 248 -7.64 15.56 -2.77
CA ALA A 248 -6.66 15.70 -3.86
C ALA A 248 -7.13 16.59 -5.04
N TYR A 249 -8.45 16.86 -5.12
CA TYR A 249 -9.07 17.71 -6.16
C TYR A 249 -9.17 19.20 -5.79
N LEU A 250 -8.83 19.57 -4.53
CA LEU A 250 -8.90 20.97 -4.10
C LEU A 250 -7.57 21.68 -4.31
N GLU A 251 -7.63 22.80 -4.99
CA GLU A 251 -6.51 23.73 -5.06
C GLU A 251 -6.40 24.52 -3.75
N GLU A 252 -5.20 24.69 -3.26
CA GLU A 252 -4.90 25.39 -2.01
C GLU A 252 -3.96 26.57 -2.28
N ILE A 253 -3.98 27.54 -1.36
CA ILE A 253 -2.95 28.58 -1.32
C ILE A 253 -1.88 28.13 -0.34
N VAL A 254 -0.70 27.83 -0.85
CA VAL A 254 0.46 27.46 -0.04
C VAL A 254 1.08 28.74 0.54
N THR A 255 1.07 28.85 1.86
CA THR A 255 1.58 29.99 2.62
C THR A 255 2.92 29.66 3.29
N GLY A 256 3.62 30.70 3.78
CA GLY A 256 4.85 30.52 4.55
C GLY A 256 6.07 30.12 3.71
N GLN A 257 5.98 30.27 2.39
CA GLN A 257 7.14 30.12 1.51
C GLN A 257 8.07 31.33 1.69
N THR A 258 9.38 31.10 1.57
CA THR A 258 10.39 32.17 1.65
C THR A 258 11.11 32.30 0.32
N LEU A 259 11.39 33.52 -0.09
CA LEU A 259 12.22 33.78 -1.27
C LEU A 259 13.63 33.19 -1.06
N ASN A 260 14.26 32.76 -2.15
CA ASN A 260 15.63 32.23 -2.12
C ASN A 260 16.71 33.31 -2.01
N TYR A 261 16.31 34.58 -2.05
CA TYR A 261 17.19 35.73 -1.93
C TYR A 261 16.66 36.73 -0.88
N THR A 262 17.55 37.54 -0.34
CA THR A 262 17.25 38.62 0.60
C THR A 262 17.15 39.94 -0.15
N LEU A 263 16.13 40.77 0.13
CA LEU A 263 15.99 42.12 -0.46
C LEU A 263 16.82 43.16 0.29
N ASP A 264 17.00 42.98 1.60
CA ASP A 264 17.72 43.85 2.52
C ASP A 264 19.08 43.29 2.98
N GLY A 265 19.52 42.20 2.38
CA GLY A 265 20.75 41.51 2.75
C GLY A 265 20.64 40.61 4.01
N THR A 266 19.52 40.67 4.74
CA THR A 266 19.34 39.93 6.01
C THR A 266 18.09 39.08 6.05
N SER A 267 16.96 39.59 5.55
CA SER A 267 15.65 38.94 5.70
C SER A 267 15.15 38.33 4.40
N LYS A 268 14.69 37.10 4.45
CA LYS A 268 13.96 36.45 3.35
C LYS A 268 12.47 36.74 3.51
N LEU A 269 11.89 37.41 2.54
CA LEU A 269 10.45 37.69 2.55
C LEU A 269 9.64 36.43 2.37
N GLN A 270 8.54 36.36 3.10
CA GLN A 270 7.55 35.30 2.94
C GLN A 270 6.57 35.66 1.81
N TYR A 271 6.14 34.64 1.09
CA TYR A 271 5.13 34.78 0.05
C TYR A 271 4.13 33.61 0.09
N SER A 272 3.02 33.79 -0.59
CA SER A 272 2.02 32.74 -0.81
C SER A 272 1.90 32.49 -2.31
N LYS A 273 1.69 31.26 -2.70
CA LYS A 273 1.48 30.85 -4.09
C LYS A 273 0.32 29.86 -4.20
N PRO A 274 -0.34 29.72 -5.36
CA PRO A 274 -1.21 28.57 -5.62
C PRO A 274 -0.44 27.26 -5.44
N SER A 275 -1.13 26.20 -5.02
CA SER A 275 -0.58 24.85 -5.08
C SER A 275 -0.27 24.46 -6.53
N ASP A 276 0.43 23.36 -6.70
CA ASP A 276 0.54 22.74 -8.03
C ASP A 276 -0.87 22.40 -8.55
N PRO A 277 -1.09 22.41 -9.88
CA PRO A 277 -2.38 22.10 -10.48
C PRO A 277 -2.97 20.80 -9.96
N LYS A 278 -4.26 20.77 -9.74
CA LYS A 278 -5.00 19.59 -9.29
C LYS A 278 -6.04 19.20 -10.35
N THR A 279 -6.21 17.91 -10.55
CA THR A 279 -7.23 17.39 -11.46
C THR A 279 -8.60 17.36 -10.80
N SER A 280 -9.57 18.03 -11.40
CA SER A 280 -10.97 18.04 -10.89
C SER A 280 -11.74 16.76 -11.20
N TYR A 281 -11.23 15.88 -12.06
CA TYR A 281 -11.88 14.67 -12.57
C TYR A 281 -11.43 13.39 -11.85
N LEU A 282 -10.69 13.51 -10.74
CA LEU A 282 -10.27 12.35 -9.96
C LEU A 282 -11.48 11.53 -9.50
N THR A 283 -11.39 10.22 -9.73
CA THR A 283 -12.42 9.26 -9.37
C THR A 283 -11.81 7.93 -8.89
N TRP A 284 -12.66 6.98 -8.62
CA TRP A 284 -12.28 5.66 -8.17
C TRP A 284 -11.44 4.92 -9.22
N GLU A 285 -10.33 4.37 -8.77
CA GLU A 285 -9.67 3.27 -9.45
C GLU A 285 -10.53 2.01 -9.27
N THR A 286 -10.74 1.21 -10.30
CA THR A 286 -11.55 0.01 -10.21
C THR A 286 -10.74 -1.24 -10.57
N ILE A 287 -10.97 -2.31 -9.81
CA ILE A 287 -10.28 -3.59 -9.97
C ILE A 287 -11.34 -4.65 -10.23
N ALA A 288 -11.37 -5.19 -11.45
CA ALA A 288 -12.26 -6.26 -11.84
C ALA A 288 -11.49 -7.58 -11.97
N THR A 289 -11.93 -8.61 -11.27
CA THR A 289 -11.28 -9.93 -11.27
C THR A 289 -12.27 -11.01 -11.73
N TRP A 290 -11.87 -11.78 -12.73
CA TRP A 290 -12.46 -13.06 -13.08
C TRP A 290 -11.61 -14.18 -12.49
N ASN A 291 -12.25 -15.18 -11.89
CA ASN A 291 -11.57 -16.35 -11.37
C ASN A 291 -12.35 -17.61 -11.73
N ILE A 292 -11.66 -18.65 -12.19
CA ILE A 292 -12.15 -20.01 -12.29
C ILE A 292 -11.32 -20.90 -11.37
N GLY A 293 -11.99 -21.67 -10.52
CA GLY A 293 -11.35 -22.53 -9.54
C GLY A 293 -11.89 -23.97 -9.56
N LEU A 294 -11.02 -24.90 -9.18
CA LEU A 294 -11.32 -26.31 -9.02
C LEU A 294 -10.84 -26.77 -7.65
N ASP A 295 -11.76 -27.26 -6.82
CA ASP A 295 -11.47 -27.89 -5.54
C ASP A 295 -11.72 -29.40 -5.64
N MET A 296 -10.77 -30.21 -5.23
CA MET A 296 -10.89 -31.66 -5.21
C MET A 296 -10.37 -32.25 -3.89
N SER A 297 -11.00 -33.33 -3.43
CA SER A 297 -10.45 -34.14 -2.36
C SER A 297 -10.53 -35.63 -2.72
N PHE A 298 -9.55 -36.37 -2.27
CA PHE A 298 -9.36 -37.78 -2.61
C PHE A 298 -9.03 -38.60 -1.37
N LEU A 299 -9.29 -39.91 -1.46
CA LEU A 299 -8.84 -40.94 -0.49
C LEU A 299 -9.32 -40.66 0.94
N ASN A 300 -10.61 -40.42 1.12
CA ASN A 300 -11.24 -40.04 2.38
C ASN A 300 -10.66 -38.68 2.92
N ASN A 301 -10.58 -37.69 2.04
CA ASN A 301 -10.06 -36.33 2.31
C ASN A 301 -8.59 -36.31 2.80
N ARG A 302 -7.80 -37.34 2.50
CA ARG A 302 -6.36 -37.33 2.81
C ARG A 302 -5.59 -36.43 1.86
N LEU A 303 -5.91 -36.45 0.57
CA LEU A 303 -5.32 -35.58 -0.44
C LEU A 303 -6.32 -34.52 -0.83
N THR A 304 -5.92 -33.26 -0.73
CA THR A 304 -6.69 -32.10 -1.17
C THR A 304 -5.94 -31.35 -2.26
N PHE A 305 -6.66 -30.93 -3.29
CA PHE A 305 -6.15 -30.12 -4.39
C PHE A 305 -7.05 -28.91 -4.59
N THR A 306 -6.45 -27.73 -4.72
CA THR A 306 -7.14 -26.50 -5.16
C THR A 306 -6.31 -25.87 -6.25
N GLY A 307 -6.95 -25.53 -7.36
CA GLY A 307 -6.35 -24.82 -8.49
C GLY A 307 -7.21 -23.62 -8.87
N ASP A 308 -6.61 -22.48 -9.02
CA ASP A 308 -7.25 -21.22 -9.44
C ASP A 308 -6.51 -20.61 -10.61
N TYR A 309 -7.27 -20.06 -11.57
CA TYR A 309 -6.78 -19.19 -12.63
C TYR A 309 -7.56 -17.89 -12.60
N PHE A 310 -6.86 -16.77 -12.62
CA PHE A 310 -7.50 -15.47 -12.55
C PHE A 310 -6.97 -14.47 -13.57
N ILE A 311 -7.85 -13.56 -13.95
CA ILE A 311 -7.55 -12.37 -14.74
C ILE A 311 -8.05 -11.17 -13.96
N ARG A 312 -7.13 -10.26 -13.63
CA ARG A 312 -7.42 -9.03 -12.90
C ARG A 312 -7.12 -7.84 -13.80
N ASN A 313 -8.11 -6.99 -14.04
CA ASN A 313 -7.96 -5.71 -14.71
C ASN A 313 -8.06 -4.60 -13.65
N THR A 314 -7.04 -3.76 -13.57
CA THR A 314 -7.06 -2.51 -12.79
C THR A 314 -7.22 -1.38 -13.77
N GLU A 315 -8.29 -0.61 -13.64
CA GLU A 315 -8.66 0.45 -14.57
C GLU A 315 -8.73 1.80 -13.85
N GLY A 316 -8.30 2.85 -14.53
CA GLY A 316 -8.29 4.20 -13.98
C GLY A 316 -7.33 4.38 -12.82
N MET A 317 -6.18 3.74 -12.85
CA MET A 317 -5.12 3.91 -11.87
C MET A 317 -4.60 5.35 -11.89
N LEU A 318 -4.37 5.91 -10.70
CA LEU A 318 -3.75 7.23 -10.58
C LEU A 318 -2.29 7.17 -11.03
N ALA A 319 -1.95 8.02 -11.96
CA ALA A 319 -0.60 8.23 -12.45
C ALA A 319 -0.42 9.68 -12.90
N ASP A 320 0.82 10.11 -13.01
CA ASP A 320 1.14 11.40 -13.63
C ASP A 320 0.50 11.47 -15.02
N SER A 321 -0.22 12.56 -15.29
CA SER A 321 -0.84 12.78 -16.59
C SER A 321 0.23 13.09 -17.67
N TYR A 322 -0.11 13.85 -18.69
CA TYR A 322 0.86 14.25 -19.71
C TYR A 322 1.98 15.07 -19.12
N GLU A 323 3.23 14.77 -19.52
CA GLU A 323 4.38 15.56 -19.13
C GLU A 323 4.22 17.01 -19.60
N LEU A 324 4.19 17.93 -18.64
CA LEU A 324 4.08 19.36 -18.94
C LEU A 324 5.45 19.89 -19.39
N PRO A 325 5.50 20.80 -20.38
CA PRO A 325 6.75 21.46 -20.75
C PRO A 325 7.41 22.10 -19.53
N GLY A 326 8.73 21.98 -19.38
CA GLY A 326 9.47 22.50 -18.23
C GLY A 326 9.26 24.00 -17.96
N VAL A 327 8.90 24.75 -18.98
CA VAL A 327 8.55 26.20 -18.88
C VAL A 327 7.24 26.45 -18.12
N PHE A 328 6.40 25.43 -17.93
CA PHE A 328 5.17 25.56 -17.15
C PHE A 328 5.43 25.81 -15.66
N GLY A 329 6.56 25.32 -15.14
CA GLY A 329 7.04 25.62 -13.79
C GLY A 329 6.23 24.98 -12.65
N ALA A 330 5.39 24.00 -12.92
CA ALA A 330 4.63 23.24 -11.94
C ALA A 330 4.66 21.74 -12.26
N LYS A 331 4.36 20.92 -11.25
CA LYS A 331 4.25 19.47 -11.42
C LYS A 331 3.01 19.11 -12.23
N THR A 332 3.12 18.03 -12.98
CA THR A 332 1.99 17.41 -13.66
C THR A 332 0.99 16.88 -12.64
N PRO A 333 -0.32 17.17 -12.78
CA PRO A 333 -1.33 16.61 -11.88
C PRO A 333 -1.54 15.12 -12.12
N ASP A 334 -1.88 14.40 -11.06
CA ASP A 334 -2.32 13.00 -11.14
C ASP A 334 -3.68 12.90 -11.81
N GLU A 335 -3.86 11.89 -12.66
CA GLU A 335 -5.12 11.56 -13.33
C GLU A 335 -5.38 10.05 -13.32
N ASN A 336 -6.64 9.65 -13.53
CA ASN A 336 -7.02 8.25 -13.72
C ASN A 336 -6.67 7.81 -15.16
N CYS A 337 -5.39 7.67 -15.48
CA CYS A 337 -4.89 7.53 -16.85
C CYS A 337 -4.12 6.24 -17.15
N ALA A 338 -3.94 5.36 -16.17
CA ALA A 338 -3.20 4.11 -16.35
C ALA A 338 -4.07 2.89 -16.05
N ASP A 339 -3.86 1.81 -16.82
CA ASP A 339 -4.54 0.53 -16.64
C ASP A 339 -3.54 -0.62 -16.62
N LEU A 340 -3.84 -1.65 -15.82
CA LEU A 340 -3.04 -2.86 -15.69
C LEU A 340 -3.89 -4.11 -15.93
N ARG A 341 -3.25 -5.15 -16.45
CA ARG A 341 -3.81 -6.50 -16.47
C ARG A 341 -2.86 -7.49 -15.85
N THR A 342 -3.36 -8.23 -14.87
CA THR A 342 -2.64 -9.34 -14.24
C THR A 342 -3.33 -10.65 -14.60
N ASN A 343 -2.59 -11.60 -15.18
CA ASN A 343 -3.01 -12.98 -15.34
C ASN A 343 -2.18 -13.83 -14.38
N GLY A 344 -2.81 -14.73 -13.65
CA GLY A 344 -2.11 -15.58 -12.71
C GLY A 344 -2.82 -16.89 -12.45
N TRP A 345 -2.10 -17.80 -11.85
CA TRP A 345 -2.61 -19.09 -11.40
C TRP A 345 -2.01 -19.45 -10.06
N GLU A 346 -2.79 -20.21 -9.28
CA GLU A 346 -2.40 -20.67 -7.95
C GLU A 346 -2.80 -22.13 -7.79
N LEU A 347 -1.91 -22.94 -7.26
CA LEU A 347 -2.12 -24.36 -6.97
C LEU A 347 -1.82 -24.63 -5.51
N TYR A 348 -2.67 -25.41 -4.88
CA TYR A 348 -2.47 -25.94 -3.53
C TYR A 348 -2.63 -27.46 -3.57
N LEU A 349 -1.70 -28.16 -2.93
CA LEU A 349 -1.75 -29.59 -2.69
C LEU A 349 -1.52 -29.85 -1.20
N GLY A 350 -2.46 -30.55 -0.56
CA GLY A 350 -2.38 -30.88 0.87
C GLY A 350 -2.55 -32.38 1.08
N TRP A 351 -1.71 -32.98 1.94
CA TRP A 351 -1.83 -34.35 2.38
C TRP A 351 -1.98 -34.38 3.90
N ASN A 352 -3.05 -35.03 4.37
CA ASN A 352 -3.33 -35.26 5.81
C ASN A 352 -3.47 -36.74 6.07
N ASP A 353 -2.71 -37.27 6.99
CA ASP A 353 -2.85 -38.68 7.35
C ASP A 353 -2.48 -38.89 8.82
N SER A 354 -2.77 -40.12 9.30
CA SER A 354 -2.44 -40.48 10.65
C SER A 354 -2.07 -41.97 10.72
N PHE A 355 -1.12 -42.30 11.56
CA PHE A 355 -0.73 -43.67 11.87
C PHE A 355 -0.51 -43.87 13.37
N ALA A 356 -0.50 -45.11 13.80
CA ALA A 356 -0.18 -45.43 15.18
C ALA A 356 1.33 -45.49 15.39
N LEU A 357 1.85 -44.64 16.31
CA LEU A 357 3.24 -44.68 16.74
C LEU A 357 3.31 -44.95 18.24
N MET A 358 3.97 -46.04 18.63
CA MET A 358 4.09 -46.45 20.04
C MET A 358 2.74 -46.52 20.78
N GLY A 359 1.68 -47.02 20.12
CA GLY A 359 0.33 -47.09 20.68
C GLY A 359 -0.44 -45.80 20.78
N LYS A 360 0.10 -44.65 20.29
CA LYS A 360 -0.56 -43.36 20.21
C LYS A 360 -0.79 -42.98 18.76
N ARG A 361 -1.89 -42.23 18.49
CA ARG A 361 -2.20 -41.73 17.15
C ARG A 361 -1.28 -40.55 16.83
N PHE A 362 -0.50 -40.67 15.80
CA PHE A 362 0.31 -39.58 15.24
C PHE A 362 -0.39 -39.04 13.99
N ASN A 363 -0.71 -37.75 14.00
CA ASN A 363 -1.31 -37.06 12.88
C ASN A 363 -0.25 -36.14 12.22
N TYR A 364 -0.21 -36.14 10.90
CA TYR A 364 0.69 -35.26 10.16
C TYR A 364 0.00 -34.63 8.96
N THR A 365 0.44 -33.43 8.61
CA THR A 365 -0.02 -32.67 7.46
C THR A 365 1.18 -32.19 6.68
N VAL A 366 1.16 -32.37 5.38
CA VAL A 366 2.15 -31.82 4.44
C VAL A 366 1.40 -31.04 3.39
N SER A 367 1.82 -29.83 3.09
CA SER A 367 1.21 -29.05 2.03
C SER A 367 2.25 -28.31 1.19
N ALA A 368 1.91 -28.09 -0.06
CA ALA A 368 2.68 -27.29 -1.01
C ALA A 368 1.76 -26.30 -1.73
N THR A 369 2.27 -25.10 -1.91
CA THR A 369 1.62 -24.05 -2.72
C THR A 369 2.56 -23.63 -3.82
N LEU A 370 2.01 -23.42 -5.02
CA LEU A 370 2.75 -22.93 -6.17
C LEU A 370 1.87 -21.92 -6.90
N GLY A 371 2.42 -20.77 -7.27
CA GLY A 371 1.68 -19.75 -8.02
C GLY A 371 2.62 -18.88 -8.81
N ASP A 372 2.10 -18.33 -9.89
CA ASP A 372 2.81 -17.36 -10.72
C ASP A 372 1.82 -16.37 -11.32
N ASN A 373 2.29 -15.15 -11.57
CA ASN A 373 1.49 -14.13 -12.22
C ASN A 373 2.34 -13.21 -13.08
N LYS A 374 1.70 -12.63 -14.09
CA LYS A 374 2.28 -11.63 -14.97
C LYS A 374 1.36 -10.42 -15.05
N THR A 375 1.90 -9.25 -14.71
CA THR A 375 1.19 -7.97 -14.78
C THR A 375 1.78 -7.12 -15.90
N VAL A 376 0.90 -6.56 -16.75
CA VAL A 376 1.27 -5.75 -17.91
C VAL A 376 0.47 -4.46 -17.91
N PHE A 377 1.12 -3.34 -18.23
CA PHE A 377 0.42 -2.08 -18.49
C PHE A 377 -0.39 -2.21 -19.79
N THR A 378 -1.70 -2.07 -19.72
CA THR A 378 -2.59 -2.10 -20.87
C THR A 378 -2.93 -0.70 -21.38
N LYS A 379 -2.70 0.32 -20.56
CA LYS A 379 -2.81 1.72 -20.91
C LYS A 379 -1.84 2.54 -20.08
N PHE A 380 -1.05 3.38 -20.71
CA PHE A 380 -0.20 4.37 -20.08
C PHE A 380 0.22 5.43 -21.12
N ASN A 381 0.30 6.67 -20.70
CA ASN A 381 0.65 7.76 -21.61
C ASN A 381 2.17 7.91 -21.75
N ASN A 382 2.77 7.07 -22.57
CA ASN A 382 4.18 7.10 -22.95
C ASN A 382 4.32 6.51 -24.37
N PRO A 383 3.89 7.23 -25.42
CA PRO A 383 3.87 6.71 -26.79
C PRO A 383 5.28 6.40 -27.34
N GLU A 384 6.28 7.13 -26.88
CA GLU A 384 7.69 6.96 -27.28
C GLU A 384 8.37 5.79 -26.55
N LYS A 385 7.69 5.17 -25.60
CA LYS A 385 8.19 4.07 -24.75
C LYS A 385 9.52 4.41 -24.05
N ASN A 386 9.60 5.63 -23.52
CA ASN A 386 10.72 6.03 -22.69
C ASN A 386 10.86 5.07 -21.50
N LEU A 387 12.02 4.42 -21.37
CA LEU A 387 12.28 3.37 -20.39
C LEU A 387 12.35 3.89 -18.94
N SER A 388 12.55 5.20 -18.75
CA SER A 388 12.54 5.82 -17.42
C SER A 388 11.13 5.85 -16.78
N ASN A 389 10.09 5.62 -17.59
CA ASN A 389 8.69 5.60 -17.15
C ASN A 389 7.98 4.30 -17.57
N HIS A 390 6.71 4.15 -17.19
CA HIS A 390 5.86 3.06 -17.66
C HIS A 390 5.43 3.32 -19.12
N TYR A 391 5.08 2.26 -19.84
CA TYR A 391 4.54 2.32 -21.21
C TYR A 391 3.61 1.15 -21.46
N GLU A 392 2.72 1.27 -22.42
CA GLU A 392 1.81 0.21 -22.84
C GLU A 392 2.59 -1.02 -23.33
N GLY A 393 2.29 -2.18 -22.74
CA GLY A 393 2.98 -3.45 -22.99
C GLY A 393 4.14 -3.74 -22.03
N LYS A 394 4.56 -2.78 -21.19
CA LYS A 394 5.61 -3.00 -20.17
C LYS A 394 5.12 -4.01 -19.12
N VAL A 395 5.99 -4.97 -18.79
CA VAL A 395 5.75 -5.88 -17.67
C VAL A 395 6.11 -5.18 -16.38
N LEU A 396 5.21 -5.21 -15.40
CA LEU A 396 5.49 -4.64 -14.08
C LEU A 396 6.63 -5.41 -13.41
N GLY A 397 7.65 -4.67 -12.99
CA GLY A 397 8.86 -5.27 -12.38
C GLY A 397 9.96 -5.67 -13.37
N GLU A 398 9.80 -5.41 -14.69
CA GLU A 398 10.90 -5.60 -15.61
C GLU A 398 12.07 -4.66 -15.30
N ILE A 399 13.27 -5.19 -15.36
CA ILE A 399 14.50 -4.46 -15.09
C ILE A 399 15.24 -4.29 -16.39
N TRP A 400 15.56 -3.04 -16.72
CA TRP A 400 16.40 -2.70 -17.86
C TRP A 400 17.83 -2.44 -17.39
N GLY A 401 18.78 -2.96 -18.13
CA GLY A 401 20.20 -2.77 -17.85
C GLY A 401 21.04 -3.08 -19.07
N TYR A 402 22.30 -2.72 -19.02
CA TYR A 402 23.25 -3.10 -20.03
C TYR A 402 23.67 -4.56 -19.83
N ARG A 403 23.76 -5.30 -20.93
CA ARG A 403 24.35 -6.61 -20.92
C ARG A 403 25.87 -6.44 -21.01
N VAL A 404 26.57 -6.92 -20.00
CA VAL A 404 28.03 -6.88 -19.96
C VAL A 404 28.54 -8.08 -20.72
N ASP A 405 29.34 -7.83 -21.75
CA ASP A 405 29.96 -8.90 -22.58
C ASP A 405 31.23 -9.46 -21.95
N GLY A 406 31.87 -8.70 -21.05
CA GLY A 406 33.10 -9.11 -20.36
C GLY A 406 33.87 -7.93 -19.79
N LEU A 407 35.05 -8.22 -19.28
CA LEU A 407 36.06 -7.25 -18.85
C LEU A 407 37.25 -7.30 -19.82
N PHE A 408 37.85 -6.16 -20.11
CA PHE A 408 39.10 -6.12 -20.87
C PHE A 408 40.21 -6.77 -20.08
N ALA A 409 40.97 -7.64 -20.72
CA ALA A 409 42.11 -8.34 -20.11
C ALA A 409 43.38 -7.49 -20.09
N SER A 410 43.48 -6.47 -20.95
CA SER A 410 44.63 -5.58 -21.03
C SER A 410 44.27 -4.20 -21.56
N ASP A 411 45.17 -3.22 -21.39
CA ASP A 411 45.03 -1.87 -21.93
C ASP A 411 45.02 -1.86 -23.47
N GLU A 412 45.76 -2.79 -24.12
CA GLU A 412 45.80 -2.92 -25.58
C GLU A 412 44.43 -3.37 -26.12
N GLU A 413 43.77 -4.32 -25.46
CA GLU A 413 42.41 -4.77 -25.82
C GLU A 413 41.40 -3.65 -25.66
N ALA A 414 41.48 -2.88 -24.58
CA ALA A 414 40.61 -1.73 -24.32
C ALA A 414 40.81 -0.64 -25.39
N ALA A 415 42.07 -0.35 -25.76
CA ALA A 415 42.39 0.63 -26.78
C ALA A 415 41.94 0.18 -28.20
N GLU A 416 42.12 -1.11 -28.53
CA GLU A 416 41.62 -1.67 -29.79
C GLU A 416 40.12 -1.59 -29.90
N TYR A 417 39.39 -1.95 -28.82
CA TYR A 417 37.94 -1.86 -28.79
C TYR A 417 37.47 -0.42 -28.94
N THR A 418 38.06 0.50 -28.17
CA THR A 418 37.74 1.94 -28.21
C THR A 418 37.95 2.55 -29.59
N SER A 419 39.01 2.10 -30.32
CA SER A 419 39.27 2.58 -31.68
C SER A 419 38.21 2.16 -32.70
N LYS A 420 37.45 1.08 -32.43
CA LYS A 420 36.39 0.54 -33.29
C LYS A 420 35.03 1.18 -33.05
N ILE A 421 34.88 1.92 -31.96
CA ILE A 421 33.61 2.53 -31.56
C ILE A 421 33.63 4.01 -31.93
N ASN A 422 32.53 4.47 -32.54
CA ASN A 422 32.30 5.90 -32.74
C ASN A 422 31.98 6.58 -31.40
N GLN A 423 32.95 7.24 -30.83
CA GLN A 423 32.85 7.95 -29.54
C GLN A 423 31.77 9.07 -29.54
N ASP A 424 31.58 9.73 -30.69
CA ASP A 424 30.57 10.78 -30.84
C ASP A 424 29.12 10.23 -30.71
N ALA A 425 28.92 8.97 -31.07
CA ALA A 425 27.62 8.30 -30.97
C ALA A 425 27.26 7.87 -29.54
N VAL A 426 28.20 7.91 -28.60
CA VAL A 426 28.00 7.47 -27.20
C VAL A 426 27.76 8.65 -26.24
N ASN A 427 27.48 9.85 -26.77
CA ASN A 427 27.19 11.05 -26.00
C ASN A 427 28.20 11.32 -24.88
N GLU A 428 29.46 11.48 -25.23
CA GLU A 428 30.56 11.80 -24.30
C GLU A 428 30.73 10.84 -23.11
N ARG A 429 30.15 9.67 -23.11
CA ARG A 429 30.46 8.64 -22.14
C ARG A 429 31.88 8.15 -22.47
N ILE A 430 32.76 8.46 -21.55
CA ILE A 430 34.21 8.18 -21.69
C ILE A 430 34.39 6.68 -21.67
N LEU A 431 34.68 6.10 -22.85
CA LEU A 431 35.36 4.81 -22.93
C LEU A 431 36.82 5.08 -22.62
N THR A 432 37.30 4.53 -21.55
CA THR A 432 38.75 4.65 -21.26
C THR A 432 39.53 3.67 -22.13
N ASP A 433 40.67 4.09 -22.61
CA ASP A 433 41.63 3.24 -23.30
C ASP A 433 42.55 2.45 -22.35
N LYS A 434 42.18 2.47 -21.05
CA LYS A 434 42.93 1.81 -19.98
C LYS A 434 42.00 0.99 -19.08
N VAL A 435 42.50 -0.12 -18.63
CA VAL A 435 41.85 -0.93 -17.59
C VAL A 435 41.90 -0.17 -16.27
N ASP A 436 40.72 0.00 -15.62
CA ASP A 436 40.69 0.62 -14.29
C ASP A 436 41.35 -0.30 -13.26
N PRO A 437 42.41 0.13 -12.58
CA PRO A 437 43.11 -0.71 -11.63
C PRO A 437 42.35 -1.00 -10.34
N TYR A 438 41.14 -0.41 -10.17
CA TYR A 438 40.29 -0.57 -8.98
C TYR A 438 39.05 -1.44 -9.24
N TYR A 439 38.87 -2.00 -10.44
CA TYR A 439 37.82 -2.96 -10.77
C TYR A 439 38.39 -4.29 -11.22
#